data_0d219c713a997f6c746a5a72471eb6bb
#
_entry.id   0d219c713a997f6c746a5a72471eb6bb
#
_cell.length_a   1.000
_cell.length_b   1.000
_cell.length_c   1.000
_cell.angle_alpha   90.00
_cell.angle_beta   90.00
_cell.angle_gamma   90.00
#
_symmetry.space_group_name_H-M   'P 1'
#
loop_
_entity.id
_entity.type
_entity.pdbx_description
1 polymer ?
#
loop_
_entity_poly.entity_id
_entity_poly.type
_entity_poly.pdbx_seq_one_letter_code
_entity_poly.pdbx_strand_id
1 'polypeptide(L)'
;MTSSLVGSEMCIRDRGNQYVTAAKQQVSLRDVAIDMPAGPSEVEVLADETANPVFVAADLLSQAEHGVDSQAMLITTSEKLMKEVEYEVQRQLALLTRWKIAEKSLANSKLILVRDMDEAIALTNEYAPEHLIIETKDYMELAERIVNAGSVFLGSLTPESAGDYASGTNHTLPTNGYAKAYSGVSLDSFIRKITFQEINGEGIQNIGPAIEVMAANEQLGAHKNAVTVRLKTV
;
A
#
# COMPACT_ATOMS: atom_id res chain seq x y z
N MET A 1 33.26 9.69 0.06
CA MET A 1 32.70 8.56 -0.73
C MET A 1 31.47 7.89 -0.13
N THR A 2 31.14 8.17 1.12
CA THR A 2 29.99 7.53 1.83
C THR A 2 28.65 8.19 1.56
N SER A 3 28.58 9.46 1.16
CA SER A 3 27.32 10.15 0.89
C SER A 3 26.66 9.76 -0.44
N SER A 4 27.43 9.22 -1.39
CA SER A 4 26.87 8.79 -2.68
C SER A 4 26.27 7.38 -2.63
N LEU A 5 26.63 6.57 -1.64
CA LEU A 5 26.09 5.22 -1.45
C LEU A 5 24.68 5.25 -0.85
N VAL A 6 24.42 6.15 0.09
CA VAL A 6 23.08 6.28 0.71
C VAL A 6 22.04 6.73 -0.33
N GLY A 7 22.40 7.66 -1.22
CA GLY A 7 21.52 8.06 -2.33
C GLY A 7 21.32 6.95 -3.37
N SER A 8 22.34 6.11 -3.62
CA SER A 8 22.24 5.01 -4.59
C SER A 8 21.49 3.81 -4.02
N GLU A 9 21.52 3.54 -2.71
CA GLU A 9 20.71 2.48 -2.09
C GLU A 9 19.22 2.82 -2.14
N MET A 10 18.85 4.06 -1.89
CA MET A 10 17.46 4.51 -2.11
C MET A 10 17.05 4.35 -3.58
N CYS A 11 17.93 4.69 -4.53
CA CYS A 11 17.66 4.51 -5.96
C CYS A 11 17.60 3.03 -6.39
N ILE A 12 18.34 2.13 -5.77
CA ILE A 12 18.32 0.68 -6.07
C ILE A 12 17.02 0.03 -5.61
N ARG A 13 16.36 0.61 -4.61
CA ARG A 13 15.08 0.12 -4.06
C ARG A 13 13.90 0.99 -4.40
N ASP A 14 14.14 2.02 -5.17
CA ASP A 14 13.08 2.92 -5.62
C ASP A 14 12.13 2.22 -6.59
N ARG A 15 10.97 2.82 -6.76
CA ARG A 15 9.76 2.33 -7.42
C ARG A 15 10.02 1.64 -8.75
N GLY A 16 11.09 1.91 -9.41
CA GLY A 16 11.35 1.38 -10.73
C GLY A 16 10.32 1.93 -11.74
N ASN A 17 10.46 1.51 -12.97
CA ASN A 17 9.51 1.81 -14.03
C ASN A 17 8.74 0.53 -14.42
N GLN A 18 7.80 0.65 -15.35
CA GLN A 18 7.01 -0.48 -15.86
C GLN A 18 7.86 -1.69 -16.32
N TYR A 19 9.09 -1.46 -16.81
CA TYR A 19 10.00 -2.55 -17.23
C TYR A 19 10.58 -3.29 -16.02
N VAL A 20 10.94 -2.56 -14.95
CA VAL A 20 11.40 -3.16 -13.69
C VAL A 20 10.28 -3.97 -13.06
N THR A 21 9.05 -3.45 -13.05
CA THR A 21 7.88 -4.16 -12.54
C THR A 21 7.65 -5.46 -13.32
N ALA A 22 7.67 -5.42 -14.65
CA ALA A 22 7.52 -6.61 -15.49
C ALA A 22 8.65 -7.63 -15.25
N ALA A 23 9.89 -7.17 -15.08
CA ALA A 23 11.02 -8.04 -14.77
C ALA A 23 10.87 -8.70 -13.38
N LYS A 24 10.49 -7.93 -12.35
CA LYS A 24 10.20 -8.44 -11.01
C LYS A 24 9.11 -9.53 -11.05
N GLN A 25 8.01 -9.29 -11.74
CA GLN A 25 6.93 -10.26 -11.88
C GLN A 25 7.39 -11.56 -12.56
N GLN A 26 8.21 -11.47 -13.61
CA GLN A 26 8.75 -12.65 -14.28
C GLN A 26 9.69 -13.47 -13.39
N VAL A 27 10.56 -12.81 -12.66
CA VAL A 27 11.49 -13.46 -11.74
C VAL A 27 10.78 -14.13 -10.57
N SER A 28 9.72 -13.48 -10.04
CA SER A 28 8.93 -14.03 -8.93
C SER A 28 8.20 -15.34 -9.28
N LEU A 29 7.94 -15.59 -10.54
CA LEU A 29 7.29 -16.83 -10.99
C LEU A 29 8.24 -18.04 -10.98
N ARG A 30 9.54 -17.84 -10.87
CA ARG A 30 10.53 -18.91 -11.05
C ARG A 30 11.48 -19.11 -9.89
N ASP A 31 12.13 -18.05 -9.42
CA ASP A 31 13.37 -18.23 -8.67
C ASP A 31 13.46 -17.47 -7.35
N VAL A 32 12.82 -16.29 -7.22
CA VAL A 32 13.07 -15.38 -6.10
C VAL A 32 11.77 -14.67 -5.69
N ALA A 33 11.51 -14.59 -4.38
CA ALA A 33 10.46 -13.71 -3.88
C ALA A 33 10.82 -12.24 -4.14
N ILE A 34 9.87 -11.45 -4.57
CA ILE A 34 10.01 -10.01 -4.71
C ILE A 34 9.40 -9.29 -3.50
N ASP A 35 9.84 -8.07 -3.26
CA ASP A 35 9.25 -7.19 -2.26
C ASP A 35 7.78 -6.89 -2.60
N MET A 36 7.56 -6.24 -3.75
CA MET A 36 6.23 -5.97 -4.30
C MET A 36 6.32 -5.51 -5.76
N PRO A 37 5.22 -5.59 -6.52
CA PRO A 37 5.07 -4.88 -7.78
C PRO A 37 4.89 -3.38 -7.48
N ALA A 38 5.68 -2.52 -8.12
CA ALA A 38 5.54 -1.08 -8.04
C ALA A 38 5.65 -0.47 -9.44
N GLY A 39 4.65 0.26 -9.85
CA GLY A 39 4.56 0.94 -11.16
C GLY A 39 4.62 2.46 -11.02
N PRO A 40 3.93 3.20 -11.88
CA PRO A 40 3.77 4.64 -11.75
C PRO A 40 3.15 5.03 -10.41
N SER A 41 3.59 6.14 -9.85
CA SER A 41 3.14 6.60 -8.53
C SER A 41 1.72 7.16 -8.59
N GLU A 42 1.02 6.98 -7.47
CA GLU A 42 -0.39 7.34 -7.32
C GLU A 42 -0.63 8.06 -5.99
N VAL A 43 -1.45 9.10 -6.01
CA VAL A 43 -2.06 9.67 -4.80
C VAL A 43 -3.56 9.74 -4.94
N GLU A 44 -4.25 9.41 -3.88
CA GLU A 44 -5.67 9.69 -3.69
C GLU A 44 -5.85 10.62 -2.50
N VAL A 45 -6.60 11.70 -2.70
CA VAL A 45 -7.07 12.56 -1.62
C VAL A 45 -8.56 12.29 -1.42
N LEU A 46 -8.93 11.83 -0.24
CA LEU A 46 -10.30 11.69 0.22
C LEU A 46 -10.65 12.91 1.07
N ALA A 47 -11.58 13.74 0.61
CA ALA A 47 -11.85 15.03 1.22
C ALA A 47 -13.35 15.34 1.33
N ASP A 48 -13.74 16.05 2.39
CA ASP A 48 -15.07 16.63 2.55
C ASP A 48 -15.03 18.16 2.40
N GLU A 49 -16.15 18.83 2.66
CA GLU A 49 -16.27 20.29 2.56
C GLU A 49 -15.38 21.07 3.55
N THR A 50 -14.79 20.41 4.53
CA THR A 50 -13.90 21.04 5.54
C THR A 50 -12.43 21.11 5.08
N ALA A 51 -12.08 20.38 4.02
CA ALA A 51 -10.73 20.37 3.47
C ALA A 51 -10.31 21.72 2.89
N ASN A 52 -9.01 21.99 2.95
CA ASN A 52 -8.45 23.19 2.36
C ASN A 52 -8.10 22.95 0.88
N PRO A 53 -8.79 23.60 -0.09
CA PRO A 53 -8.55 23.36 -1.51
C PRO A 53 -7.12 23.66 -1.95
N VAL A 54 -6.41 24.56 -1.26
CA VAL A 54 -5.00 24.87 -1.54
C VAL A 54 -4.10 23.70 -1.18
N PHE A 55 -4.36 23.01 -0.07
CA PHE A 55 -3.59 21.86 0.37
C PHE A 55 -3.87 20.65 -0.52
N VAL A 56 -5.14 20.34 -0.75
CA VAL A 56 -5.55 19.27 -1.67
C VAL A 56 -4.91 19.43 -3.04
N ALA A 57 -4.93 20.65 -3.61
CA ALA A 57 -4.30 20.90 -4.90
C ALA A 57 -2.79 20.71 -4.86
N ALA A 58 -2.12 21.11 -3.77
CA ALA A 58 -0.69 20.90 -3.60
C ALA A 58 -0.33 19.43 -3.53
N ASP A 59 -1.10 18.61 -2.82
CA ASP A 59 -0.90 17.17 -2.70
C ASP A 59 -1.13 16.45 -4.04
N LEU A 60 -2.16 16.81 -4.80
CA LEU A 60 -2.37 16.28 -6.15
C LEU A 60 -1.20 16.62 -7.08
N LEU A 61 -0.67 17.83 -6.98
CA LEU A 61 0.44 18.29 -7.82
C LEU A 61 1.79 17.69 -7.40
N SER A 62 2.01 17.41 -6.11
CA SER A 62 3.23 16.76 -5.63
C SER A 62 3.40 15.40 -6.31
N GLN A 63 2.30 14.65 -6.45
CA GLN A 63 2.30 13.38 -7.16
C GLN A 63 2.41 13.54 -8.66
N ALA A 64 1.70 14.52 -9.24
CA ALA A 64 1.68 14.74 -10.68
C ALA A 64 3.06 15.09 -11.26
N GLU A 65 3.94 15.72 -10.49
CA GLU A 65 5.28 16.09 -10.96
C GLU A 65 6.30 14.93 -11.00
N HIS A 66 5.98 13.76 -10.39
CA HIS A 66 6.87 12.59 -10.38
C HIS A 66 7.12 12.04 -11.78
N GLY A 67 6.08 11.90 -12.61
CA GLY A 67 6.20 11.36 -13.94
C GLY A 67 4.93 11.52 -14.79
N VAL A 68 5.07 11.41 -16.10
CA VAL A 68 3.94 11.56 -17.03
C VAL A 68 2.88 10.45 -16.88
N ASP A 69 3.27 9.31 -16.32
CA ASP A 69 2.40 8.16 -16.09
C ASP A 69 1.83 8.15 -14.66
N SER A 70 2.20 9.15 -13.80
CA SER A 70 1.66 9.29 -12.45
C SER A 70 0.17 9.62 -12.48
N GLN A 71 -0.53 9.27 -11.42
CA GLN A 71 -1.96 9.50 -11.29
C GLN A 71 -2.28 10.20 -9.97
N ALA A 72 -3.08 11.25 -10.05
CA ALA A 72 -3.60 11.97 -8.89
C ALA A 72 -5.12 11.95 -8.89
N MET A 73 -5.74 11.55 -7.78
CA MET A 73 -7.17 11.39 -7.67
C MET A 73 -7.71 12.18 -6.47
N LEU A 74 -8.78 12.92 -6.68
CA LEU A 74 -9.61 13.47 -5.61
C LEU A 74 -10.94 12.72 -5.57
N ILE A 75 -11.32 12.23 -4.41
CA ILE A 75 -12.66 11.73 -4.12
C ILE A 75 -13.29 12.66 -3.08
N THR A 76 -14.42 13.24 -3.38
CA THR A 76 -15.09 14.18 -2.48
C THR A 76 -16.61 14.09 -2.57
N THR A 77 -17.28 14.41 -1.47
CA THR A 77 -18.74 14.60 -1.42
C THR A 77 -19.15 16.06 -1.70
N SER A 78 -18.18 16.99 -1.82
CA SER A 78 -18.42 18.41 -1.98
C SER A 78 -18.13 18.91 -3.40
N GLU A 79 -19.16 19.18 -4.17
CA GLU A 79 -19.01 19.81 -5.50
C GLU A 79 -18.32 21.17 -5.43
N LYS A 80 -18.55 21.91 -4.33
CA LYS A 80 -17.89 23.20 -4.10
C LYS A 80 -16.37 23.01 -3.97
N LEU A 81 -15.94 22.09 -3.08
CA LEU A 81 -14.51 21.78 -2.89
C LEU A 81 -13.88 21.35 -4.21
N MET A 82 -14.53 20.45 -4.95
CA MET A 82 -14.03 19.95 -6.23
C MET A 82 -13.71 21.10 -7.22
N LYS A 83 -14.60 22.08 -7.34
CA LYS A 83 -14.40 23.26 -8.21
C LYS A 83 -13.28 24.17 -7.71
N GLU A 84 -13.18 24.35 -6.39
CA GLU A 84 -12.11 25.16 -5.77
C GLU A 84 -10.76 24.47 -5.95
N VAL A 85 -10.68 23.15 -5.80
CA VAL A 85 -9.46 22.36 -6.06
C VAL A 85 -9.05 22.43 -7.54
N GLU A 86 -9.99 22.29 -8.47
CA GLU A 86 -9.72 22.41 -9.91
C GLU A 86 -9.07 23.78 -10.23
N TYR A 87 -9.64 24.87 -9.69
CA TYR A 87 -9.07 26.20 -9.83
C TYR A 87 -7.66 26.29 -9.23
N GLU A 88 -7.45 25.77 -8.01
CA GLU A 88 -6.17 25.82 -7.32
C GLU A 88 -5.10 24.98 -8.02
N VAL A 89 -5.46 23.81 -8.56
CA VAL A 89 -4.56 22.98 -9.36
C VAL A 89 -4.03 23.77 -10.56
N GLN A 90 -4.91 24.46 -11.32
CA GLN A 90 -4.48 25.27 -12.46
C GLN A 90 -3.58 26.43 -12.03
N ARG A 91 -3.93 27.11 -10.93
CA ARG A 91 -3.15 28.22 -10.39
C ARG A 91 -1.75 27.79 -9.95
N GLN A 92 -1.66 26.68 -9.22
CA GLN A 92 -0.38 26.19 -8.67
C GLN A 92 0.47 25.51 -9.74
N LEU A 93 -0.13 24.78 -10.68
CA LEU A 93 0.56 24.15 -11.81
C LEU A 93 1.46 25.14 -12.57
N ALA A 94 0.96 26.36 -12.81
CA ALA A 94 1.71 27.40 -13.51
C ALA A 94 2.98 27.85 -12.78
N LEU A 95 3.10 27.57 -11.48
CA LEU A 95 4.25 27.94 -10.66
C LEU A 95 5.30 26.82 -10.55
N LEU A 96 4.98 25.60 -10.98
CA LEU A 96 5.87 24.46 -10.85
C LEU A 96 7.00 24.50 -11.89
N THR A 97 8.20 24.16 -11.46
CA THR A 97 9.35 23.99 -12.37
C THR A 97 9.11 22.86 -13.36
N ARG A 98 8.44 21.78 -12.91
CA ARG A 98 8.15 20.57 -13.71
C ARG A 98 6.74 20.57 -14.31
N TRP A 99 6.12 21.74 -14.52
CA TRP A 99 4.74 21.89 -14.95
C TRP A 99 4.37 21.06 -16.19
N LYS A 100 5.29 20.89 -17.15
CA LYS A 100 5.05 20.09 -18.37
C LYS A 100 4.86 18.59 -18.09
N ILE A 101 5.49 18.09 -17.05
CA ILE A 101 5.35 16.70 -16.61
C ILE A 101 4.03 16.55 -15.87
N ALA A 102 3.79 17.44 -14.89
CA ALA A 102 2.57 17.46 -14.11
C ALA A 102 1.31 17.64 -14.99
N GLU A 103 1.34 18.51 -16.00
CA GLU A 103 0.23 18.68 -16.96
C GLU A 103 -0.13 17.38 -17.69
N LYS A 104 0.87 16.60 -18.11
CA LYS A 104 0.62 15.30 -18.76
C LYS A 104 0.09 14.25 -17.79
N SER A 105 0.60 14.24 -16.58
CA SER A 105 0.10 13.37 -15.49
C SER A 105 -1.35 13.70 -15.15
N LEU A 106 -1.71 14.97 -15.05
CA LEU A 106 -3.08 15.43 -14.79
C LEU A 106 -4.09 14.96 -15.85
N ALA A 107 -3.65 14.72 -17.08
CA ALA A 107 -4.51 14.15 -18.12
C ALA A 107 -4.99 12.71 -17.78
N ASN A 108 -4.24 11.99 -16.94
CA ASN A 108 -4.60 10.66 -16.43
C ASN A 108 -5.32 10.71 -15.08
N SER A 109 -5.38 11.89 -14.46
CA SER A 109 -5.90 12.12 -13.12
C SER A 109 -7.41 12.35 -13.13
N LYS A 110 -8.07 12.23 -11.97
CA LYS A 110 -9.53 12.34 -11.84
C LYS A 110 -9.92 13.16 -10.61
N LEU A 111 -10.96 13.98 -10.78
CA LEU A 111 -11.73 14.56 -9.69
C LEU A 111 -13.10 13.87 -9.68
N ILE A 112 -13.44 13.19 -8.60
CA ILE A 112 -14.62 12.33 -8.50
C ILE A 112 -15.55 12.87 -7.42
N LEU A 113 -16.76 13.22 -7.81
CA LEU A 113 -17.82 13.58 -6.88
C LEU A 113 -18.65 12.34 -6.58
N VAL A 114 -18.75 12.00 -5.31
CA VAL A 114 -19.55 10.87 -4.81
C VAL A 114 -20.71 11.35 -3.97
N ARG A 115 -21.69 10.48 -3.74
CA ARG A 115 -22.92 10.81 -3.01
C ARG A 115 -22.72 11.02 -1.52
N ASP A 116 -21.87 10.14 -0.92
CA ASP A 116 -21.62 10.07 0.51
C ASP A 116 -20.25 9.43 0.79
N MET A 117 -19.84 9.43 2.05
CA MET A 117 -18.57 8.85 2.48
C MET A 117 -18.53 7.31 2.41
N ASP A 118 -19.67 6.64 2.40
CA ASP A 118 -19.72 5.18 2.23
C ASP A 118 -19.33 4.80 0.81
N GLU A 119 -19.81 5.53 -0.20
CA GLU A 119 -19.41 5.37 -1.59
C GLU A 119 -17.93 5.75 -1.79
N ALA A 120 -17.47 6.83 -1.12
CA ALA A 120 -16.08 7.25 -1.16
C ALA A 120 -15.14 6.14 -0.66
N ILE A 121 -15.39 5.58 0.52
CA ILE A 121 -14.58 4.52 1.11
C ILE A 121 -14.63 3.24 0.26
N ALA A 122 -15.78 2.89 -0.28
CA ALA A 122 -15.89 1.73 -1.16
C ALA A 122 -15.03 1.89 -2.40
N LEU A 123 -15.01 3.09 -3.01
CA LEU A 123 -14.19 3.41 -4.17
C LEU A 123 -12.70 3.43 -3.81
N THR A 124 -12.31 4.07 -2.68
CA THR A 124 -10.95 4.07 -2.16
C THR A 124 -10.40 2.65 -1.96
N ASN A 125 -11.17 1.79 -1.27
CA ASN A 125 -10.77 0.40 -1.04
C ASN A 125 -10.70 -0.43 -2.33
N GLU A 126 -11.53 -0.12 -3.33
CA GLU A 126 -11.47 -0.78 -4.65
C GLU A 126 -10.29 -0.25 -5.48
N TYR A 127 -10.02 1.03 -5.45
CA TYR A 127 -8.86 1.61 -6.12
C TYR A 127 -7.55 1.16 -5.48
N ALA A 128 -7.50 1.11 -4.15
CA ALA A 128 -6.35 0.68 -3.35
C ALA A 128 -5.09 1.51 -3.65
N PRO A 129 -5.12 2.82 -3.36
CA PRO A 129 -4.07 3.76 -3.76
C PRO A 129 -2.73 3.44 -3.11
N GLU A 130 -1.64 3.85 -3.76
CA GLU A 130 -0.30 3.89 -3.17
C GLU A 130 -0.26 4.82 -1.95
N HIS A 131 -0.65 6.07 -2.15
CA HIS A 131 -0.76 7.08 -1.10
C HIS A 131 -2.22 7.50 -0.96
N LEU A 132 -2.76 7.41 0.26
CA LEU A 132 -4.08 7.91 0.59
C LEU A 132 -3.97 9.05 1.60
N ILE A 133 -4.43 10.25 1.23
CA ILE A 133 -4.53 11.38 2.15
C ILE A 133 -6.00 11.54 2.53
N ILE A 134 -6.31 11.57 3.83
CA ILE A 134 -7.68 11.77 4.33
C ILE A 134 -7.79 13.18 4.92
N GLU A 135 -8.36 14.09 4.15
CA GLU A 135 -8.64 15.48 4.54
C GLU A 135 -10.13 15.69 4.83
N THR A 136 -10.61 15.03 5.86
CA THR A 136 -11.99 15.16 6.32
C THR A 136 -12.04 15.56 7.78
N LYS A 137 -13.19 16.04 8.24
CA LYS A 137 -13.41 16.36 9.65
C LYS A 137 -13.17 15.14 10.56
N ASP A 138 -13.71 14.00 10.15
CA ASP A 138 -13.71 12.76 10.94
C ASP A 138 -12.69 11.74 10.40
N TYR A 139 -11.51 12.22 9.98
CA TYR A 139 -10.47 11.42 9.31
C TYR A 139 -10.04 10.17 10.10
N MET A 140 -10.05 10.19 11.43
CA MET A 140 -9.67 9.03 12.25
C MET A 140 -10.71 7.92 12.16
N GLU A 141 -12.00 8.25 12.18
CA GLU A 141 -13.09 7.27 12.03
C GLU A 141 -13.07 6.66 10.63
N LEU A 142 -12.86 7.49 9.60
CA LEU A 142 -12.78 7.01 8.22
C LEU A 142 -11.54 6.12 8.00
N ALA A 143 -10.41 6.44 8.64
CA ALA A 143 -9.19 5.63 8.54
C ALA A 143 -9.39 4.18 9.01
N GLU A 144 -10.22 3.95 10.04
CA GLU A 144 -10.53 2.59 10.53
C GLU A 144 -11.29 1.73 9.49
N ARG A 145 -11.89 2.36 8.49
CA ARG A 145 -12.64 1.71 7.42
C ARG A 145 -11.82 1.46 6.15
N ILE A 146 -10.58 1.97 6.11
CA ILE A 146 -9.66 1.75 5.00
C ILE A 146 -8.96 0.41 5.20
N VAL A 147 -9.09 -0.48 4.23
CA VAL A 147 -8.50 -1.83 4.26
C VAL A 147 -7.45 -2.03 3.17
N ASN A 148 -7.43 -1.17 2.15
CA ASN A 148 -6.52 -1.27 1.02
C ASN A 148 -5.89 0.10 0.70
N ALA A 149 -4.68 0.33 1.17
CA ALA A 149 -3.84 1.46 0.78
C ALA A 149 -2.36 1.13 1.06
N GLY A 150 -1.44 1.70 0.32
CA GLY A 150 -0.01 1.53 0.56
C GLY A 150 0.44 2.28 1.82
N SER A 151 0.05 3.55 1.94
CA SER A 151 0.24 4.38 3.13
C SER A 151 -0.94 5.34 3.29
N VAL A 152 -1.32 5.64 4.54
CA VAL A 152 -2.44 6.55 4.85
C VAL A 152 -1.93 7.74 5.64
N PHE A 153 -2.23 8.95 5.15
CA PHE A 153 -1.87 10.23 5.71
C PHE A 153 -3.11 10.89 6.32
N LEU A 154 -3.05 11.26 7.59
CA LEU A 154 -4.23 11.61 8.37
C LEU A 154 -4.28 13.11 8.67
N GLY A 155 -5.32 13.76 8.18
CA GLY A 155 -5.59 15.18 8.40
C GLY A 155 -4.79 16.12 7.48
N SER A 156 -5.22 17.36 7.43
CA SER A 156 -4.75 18.39 6.48
C SER A 156 -3.28 18.84 6.65
N LEU A 157 -2.62 18.45 7.74
CA LEU A 157 -1.21 18.79 8.01
C LEU A 157 -0.24 17.66 7.73
N THR A 158 -0.71 16.57 7.12
CA THR A 158 0.10 15.37 6.85
C THR A 158 0.18 15.13 5.34
N PRO A 159 0.99 15.91 4.61
CA PRO A 159 1.16 15.74 3.17
C PRO A 159 1.93 14.46 2.86
N GLU A 160 1.77 13.91 1.66
CA GLU A 160 2.53 12.75 1.15
C GLU A 160 4.04 12.92 1.33
N SER A 161 4.57 14.10 1.02
CA SER A 161 5.99 14.42 1.13
C SER A 161 6.56 14.25 2.55
N ALA A 162 5.72 14.30 3.59
CA ALA A 162 6.17 13.96 4.94
C ALA A 162 6.55 12.48 5.04
N GLY A 163 5.78 11.59 4.43
CA GLY A 163 6.06 10.15 4.36
C GLY A 163 7.34 9.85 3.59
N ASP A 164 7.52 10.52 2.46
CA ASP A 164 8.67 10.31 1.58
C ASP A 164 10.00 10.76 2.21
N TYR A 165 9.98 11.83 3.02
CA TYR A 165 11.24 12.45 3.44
C TYR A 165 11.51 12.47 4.94
N ALA A 166 10.50 12.44 5.81
CA ALA A 166 10.74 12.82 7.21
C ALA A 166 9.97 12.05 8.28
N SER A 167 8.80 11.47 8.00
CA SER A 167 7.95 10.85 9.03
C SER A 167 8.42 9.46 9.48
N GLY A 168 9.42 8.88 8.78
CA GLY A 168 10.01 7.58 9.14
C GLY A 168 9.34 6.38 8.49
N THR A 169 8.33 6.57 7.65
CA THR A 169 7.75 5.52 6.81
C THR A 169 8.60 5.27 5.57
N ASN A 170 8.40 4.14 4.90
CA ASN A 170 9.08 3.86 3.64
C ASN A 170 8.22 4.37 2.48
N HIS A 171 8.85 5.04 1.52
CA HIS A 171 8.19 5.57 0.32
C HIS A 171 8.02 4.53 -0.78
N THR A 172 8.61 3.33 -0.63
CA THR A 172 8.44 2.24 -1.61
C THR A 172 7.18 1.47 -1.27
N LEU A 173 6.11 1.78 -1.97
CA LEU A 173 4.74 1.32 -1.72
C LEU A 173 4.17 0.59 -2.93
N PRO A 174 3.19 -0.29 -2.74
CA PRO A 174 2.52 -0.96 -3.85
C PRO A 174 1.62 0.02 -4.60
N THR A 175 1.70 0.02 -5.93
CA THR A 175 0.89 0.85 -6.83
C THR A 175 -0.09 0.00 -7.64
N ASN A 176 -0.93 0.63 -8.43
CA ASN A 176 -1.81 -0.02 -9.41
C ASN A 176 -2.72 -1.11 -8.80
N GLY A 177 -3.27 -0.80 -7.62
CA GLY A 177 -4.16 -1.68 -6.88
C GLY A 177 -3.48 -2.85 -6.16
N TYR A 178 -2.16 -2.95 -6.23
CA TYR A 178 -1.42 -4.02 -5.53
C TYR A 178 -1.44 -3.87 -4.00
N ALA A 179 -1.86 -2.72 -3.46
CA ALA A 179 -2.11 -2.56 -2.03
C ALA A 179 -3.20 -3.51 -1.48
N LYS A 180 -4.01 -4.13 -2.34
CA LYS A 180 -4.93 -5.23 -1.97
C LYS A 180 -4.21 -6.50 -1.53
N ALA A 181 -2.96 -6.71 -1.93
CA ALA A 181 -2.22 -7.95 -1.71
C ALA A 181 -0.84 -7.77 -1.10
N TYR A 182 -0.27 -6.58 -1.18
CA TYR A 182 1.08 -6.28 -0.74
C TYR A 182 1.10 -5.07 0.19
N SER A 183 2.00 -5.12 1.16
CA SER A 183 2.35 -3.96 2.01
C SER A 183 3.55 -3.22 1.42
N GLY A 184 3.76 -1.98 1.85
CA GLY A 184 5.00 -1.25 1.58
C GLY A 184 6.24 -1.96 2.13
N VAL A 185 7.41 -1.56 1.65
CA VAL A 185 8.68 -2.11 2.12
C VAL A 185 8.86 -1.81 3.62
N SER A 186 9.10 -2.86 4.39
CA SER A 186 9.36 -2.80 5.82
C SER A 186 10.47 -3.79 6.20
N LEU A 187 10.80 -3.89 7.48
CA LEU A 187 11.73 -4.89 7.97
C LEU A 187 11.30 -6.32 7.59
N ASP A 188 10.00 -6.59 7.59
CA ASP A 188 9.45 -7.90 7.22
C ASP A 188 9.81 -8.33 5.79
N SER A 189 10.09 -7.38 4.90
CA SER A 189 10.53 -7.67 3.53
C SER A 189 11.93 -8.31 3.45
N PHE A 190 12.71 -8.25 4.54
CA PHE A 190 14.09 -8.71 4.59
C PHE A 190 14.33 -9.88 5.55
N ILE A 191 13.32 -10.26 6.32
CA ILE A 191 13.41 -11.36 7.27
C ILE A 191 12.62 -12.56 6.80
N ARG A 192 13.07 -13.75 7.17
CA ARG A 192 12.34 -15.00 7.02
C ARG A 192 11.79 -15.42 8.36
N LYS A 193 10.53 -15.81 8.38
CA LYS A 193 9.87 -16.36 9.56
C LYS A 193 9.94 -17.88 9.47
N ILE A 194 10.60 -18.52 10.46
CA ILE A 194 10.74 -19.98 10.57
C ILE A 194 10.08 -20.37 11.88
N THR A 195 9.21 -21.38 11.84
CA THR A 195 8.59 -21.95 13.04
C THR A 195 9.47 -23.07 13.60
N PHE A 196 9.65 -23.07 14.92
CA PHE A 196 10.27 -24.16 15.66
C PHE A 196 9.21 -24.76 16.56
N GLN A 197 9.08 -26.11 16.52
CA GLN A 197 8.06 -26.81 17.31
C GLN A 197 8.76 -27.91 18.10
N GLU A 198 8.48 -27.96 19.41
CA GLU A 198 8.89 -29.03 20.30
C GLU A 198 7.65 -29.55 21.04
N ILE A 199 7.49 -30.85 21.11
CA ILE A 199 6.40 -31.52 21.82
C ILE A 199 7.02 -32.56 22.79
N ASN A 200 6.80 -32.40 24.08
CA ASN A 200 7.21 -33.35 25.10
C ASN A 200 6.23 -34.54 25.21
N GLY A 201 6.55 -35.50 26.09
CA GLY A 201 5.73 -36.70 26.27
C GLY A 201 4.29 -36.41 26.66
N GLU A 202 4.07 -35.47 27.58
CA GLU A 202 2.72 -35.07 27.99
C GLU A 202 1.99 -34.35 26.83
N GLY A 203 2.67 -33.50 26.11
CA GLY A 203 2.10 -32.82 24.95
C GLY A 203 1.62 -33.78 23.87
N ILE A 204 2.43 -34.79 23.51
CA ILE A 204 2.03 -35.77 22.50
C ILE A 204 0.90 -36.66 22.97
N GLN A 205 0.82 -36.99 24.29
CA GLN A 205 -0.30 -37.70 24.86
C GLN A 205 -1.60 -36.90 24.76
N ASN A 206 -1.54 -35.61 24.98
CA ASN A 206 -2.72 -34.73 24.94
C ASN A 206 -3.27 -34.50 23.53
N ILE A 207 -2.40 -34.23 22.55
CA ILE A 207 -2.83 -33.85 21.17
C ILE A 207 -2.81 -35.05 20.20
N GLY A 208 -2.04 -36.08 20.51
CA GLY A 208 -1.84 -37.23 19.61
C GLY A 208 -3.13 -37.91 19.14
N PRO A 209 -4.11 -38.22 20.03
CA PRO A 209 -5.37 -38.80 19.61
C PRO A 209 -6.14 -37.98 18.57
N ALA A 210 -6.12 -36.63 18.70
CA ALA A 210 -6.75 -35.74 17.72
C ALA A 210 -6.02 -35.80 16.37
N ILE A 211 -4.68 -35.81 16.38
CA ILE A 211 -3.88 -35.92 15.15
C ILE A 211 -4.16 -37.26 14.45
N GLU A 212 -4.26 -38.38 15.20
CA GLU A 212 -4.57 -39.70 14.62
C GLU A 212 -5.93 -39.72 13.92
N VAL A 213 -6.94 -39.09 14.53
CA VAL A 213 -8.29 -38.98 13.93
C VAL A 213 -8.29 -38.13 12.69
N MET A 214 -7.63 -36.95 12.73
CA MET A 214 -7.55 -36.06 11.59
C MET A 214 -6.80 -36.72 10.42
N ALA A 215 -5.63 -37.29 10.66
CA ALA A 215 -4.86 -37.97 9.65
C ALA A 215 -5.57 -39.17 9.04
N ALA A 216 -6.34 -39.91 9.86
CA ALA A 216 -7.15 -41.02 9.38
C ALA A 216 -8.29 -40.57 8.45
N ASN A 217 -8.98 -39.46 8.78
CA ASN A 217 -10.02 -38.87 7.94
C ASN A 217 -9.47 -38.36 6.59
N GLU A 218 -8.23 -37.86 6.57
CA GLU A 218 -7.54 -37.48 5.36
C GLU A 218 -6.93 -38.67 4.61
N GLN A 219 -7.08 -39.88 5.10
CA GLN A 219 -6.50 -41.12 4.55
C GLN A 219 -4.96 -41.13 4.54
N LEU A 220 -4.32 -40.32 5.40
CA LEU A 220 -2.88 -40.22 5.55
C LEU A 220 -2.35 -41.17 6.60
N GLY A 221 -2.32 -42.47 6.27
CA GLY A 221 -1.91 -43.55 7.19
C GLY A 221 -0.50 -43.40 7.75
N ALA A 222 0.44 -42.90 6.99
CA ALA A 222 1.82 -42.66 7.46
C ALA A 222 1.89 -41.49 8.48
N HIS A 223 1.11 -40.44 8.27
CA HIS A 223 1.01 -39.32 9.23
C HIS A 223 0.41 -39.81 10.56
N LYS A 224 -0.69 -40.57 10.49
CA LYS A 224 -1.26 -41.22 11.67
C LYS A 224 -0.22 -42.08 12.38
N ASN A 225 0.44 -42.99 11.67
CA ASN A 225 1.40 -43.91 12.26
C ASN A 225 2.58 -43.20 12.91
N ALA A 226 3.01 -42.04 12.37
CA ALA A 226 4.08 -41.26 12.98
C ALA A 226 3.75 -40.80 14.41
N VAL A 227 2.46 -40.58 14.73
CA VAL A 227 1.98 -40.27 16.08
C VAL A 227 1.75 -41.53 16.88
N THR A 228 1.10 -42.53 16.29
CA THR A 228 0.80 -43.82 16.95
C THR A 228 2.03 -44.48 17.57
N VAL A 229 3.16 -44.51 16.84
CA VAL A 229 4.39 -45.13 17.37
C VAL A 229 5.00 -44.34 18.54
N ARG A 230 4.85 -43.01 18.55
CA ARG A 230 5.31 -42.16 19.64
C ARG A 230 4.46 -42.29 20.89
N LEU A 231 3.15 -42.37 20.74
CA LEU A 231 2.21 -42.60 21.84
C LEU A 231 2.44 -43.97 22.57
N LYS A 232 3.03 -44.93 21.90
CA LYS A 232 3.40 -46.18 22.49
C LYS A 232 4.67 -46.20 23.32
N THR A 233 5.47 -45.11 23.20
CA THR A 233 6.80 -45.00 23.84
C THR A 233 6.84 -43.98 25.00
N VAL A 234 5.76 -43.25 25.25
CA VAL A 234 5.63 -42.26 26.33
C VAL A 234 4.61 -42.61 27.40
#